data_469dc34c55dbc34c0e065418a4662f36
#
_entry.id   469dc34c55dbc34c0e065418a4662f36
#
_cell.length_a   1.000
_cell.length_b   1.000
_cell.length_c   1.000
_cell.angle_alpha   90.00
_cell.angle_beta   90.00
_cell.angle_gamma   90.00
#
_symmetry.space_group_name_H-M   'P 1'
#
loop_
_entity.id
_entity.type
_entity.pdbx_description
1 polymer ?
#
loop_
_entity_poly.entity_id
_entity_poly.type
_entity_poly.pdbx_seq_one_letter_code
_entity_poly.pdbx_strand_id
1 'polypeptide(L)'
;MDSPRYATGYTTLFNTLGTVAETHMLKPYKDRVKATYEYMRHSINFVDENYMKIAEKTMEEFTNYQPNKKYTIRWKLDSTKYSFIDFKGYEAGKKPSEISGKPRLFYDRNKPFTRKVKFFDTYKADKEITIPTYYVIPKSEGKIIENLKRNQI
;
A
#
# COMPACT_ATOMS: atom_id res chain seq x y z
N MET A 1 -1.39 3.30 -5.68
CA MET A 1 -0.93 1.90 -5.82
C MET A 1 0.58 1.94 -5.90
N ASP A 2 1.25 1.16 -5.06
CA ASP A 2 2.70 1.15 -5.00
C ASP A 2 3.35 0.47 -6.22
N SER A 3 4.59 0.85 -6.49
CA SER A 3 5.41 0.15 -7.49
C SER A 3 5.76 -1.26 -6.98
N PRO A 4 5.91 -2.28 -7.87
CA PRO A 4 6.36 -3.63 -7.49
C PRO A 4 7.71 -3.70 -6.75
N ARG A 5 8.42 -2.58 -6.66
CA ARG A 5 9.63 -2.44 -5.83
C ARG A 5 9.31 -2.49 -4.32
N TYR A 6 8.12 -2.12 -3.92
CA TYR A 6 7.68 -2.11 -2.52
C TYR A 6 6.85 -3.36 -2.22
N ALA A 7 6.84 -3.80 -0.96
CA ALA A 7 6.16 -5.02 -0.55
C ALA A 7 4.69 -5.08 -0.97
N THR A 8 3.94 -4.00 -0.76
CA THR A 8 2.53 -3.88 -1.15
C THR A 8 2.30 -3.91 -2.66
N GLY A 9 3.20 -3.30 -3.44
CA GLY A 9 3.15 -3.36 -4.90
C GLY A 9 3.59 -4.72 -5.46
N TYR A 10 4.53 -5.40 -4.78
CA TYR A 10 4.98 -6.72 -5.18
C TYR A 10 3.88 -7.78 -5.00
N THR A 11 3.17 -7.77 -3.87
CA THR A 11 2.08 -8.72 -3.62
C THR A 11 0.94 -8.62 -4.64
N THR A 12 0.71 -7.44 -5.21
CA THR A 12 -0.33 -7.27 -6.25
C THR A 12 0.00 -7.99 -7.56
N LEU A 13 1.28 -8.29 -7.84
CA LEU A 13 1.65 -9.11 -9.01
C LEU A 13 1.13 -10.55 -8.91
N PHE A 14 0.81 -10.99 -7.70
CA PHE A 14 0.30 -12.34 -7.40
C PHE A 14 -1.16 -12.30 -6.93
N ASN A 15 -1.88 -11.22 -7.22
CA ASN A 15 -3.26 -10.99 -6.78
C ASN A 15 -3.45 -11.21 -5.27
N THR A 16 -2.40 -10.92 -4.49
CA THR A 16 -2.38 -11.12 -3.04
C THR A 16 -2.51 -9.78 -2.32
N LEU A 17 -3.34 -9.75 -1.29
CA LEU A 17 -3.49 -8.58 -0.44
C LEU A 17 -2.19 -8.33 0.33
N GLY A 18 -1.64 -7.14 0.17
CA GLY A 18 -0.47 -6.69 0.91
C GLY A 18 -0.76 -5.37 1.62
N THR A 19 -0.36 -5.27 2.88
CA THR A 19 -0.53 -4.06 3.68
C THR A 19 0.73 -3.73 4.46
N VAL A 20 0.95 -2.46 4.72
CA VAL A 20 2.05 -1.97 5.58
C VAL A 20 1.46 -1.11 6.68
N ALA A 21 1.78 -1.45 7.92
CA ALA A 21 1.40 -0.63 9.07
C ALA A 21 2.54 0.34 9.40
N GLU A 22 2.35 1.61 9.09
CA GLU A 22 3.29 2.67 9.44
C GLU A 22 2.82 3.43 10.68
N THR A 23 3.35 3.07 11.85
CA THR A 23 3.07 3.79 13.09
C THR A 23 3.99 5.00 13.21
N HIS A 24 3.41 6.19 13.37
CA HIS A 24 4.14 7.45 13.37
C HIS A 24 5.22 7.51 14.48
N MET A 25 6.46 7.82 14.10
CA MET A 25 7.64 7.78 14.98
C MET A 25 7.55 8.68 16.22
N LEU A 26 6.76 9.74 16.19
CA LEU A 26 6.58 10.66 17.32
C LEU A 26 5.60 10.16 18.39
N LYS A 27 4.94 9.03 18.15
CA LYS A 27 4.16 8.35 19.20
C LYS A 27 5.09 7.58 20.15
N PRO A 28 4.74 7.44 21.45
CA PRO A 28 5.46 6.59 22.36
C PRO A 28 5.59 5.17 21.81
N TYR A 29 6.73 4.53 22.09
CA TYR A 29 7.04 3.18 21.61
C TYR A 29 5.95 2.17 21.99
N LYS A 30 5.50 2.19 23.25
CA LYS A 30 4.42 1.30 23.74
C LYS A 30 3.14 1.42 22.92
N ASP A 31 2.73 2.66 22.59
CA ASP A 31 1.52 2.90 21.79
C ASP A 31 1.66 2.38 20.36
N ARG A 32 2.87 2.49 19.79
CA ARG A 32 3.19 1.97 18.46
C ARG A 32 3.11 0.45 18.43
N VAL A 33 3.72 -0.22 19.41
CA VAL A 33 3.67 -1.68 19.53
C VAL A 33 2.23 -2.16 19.67
N LYS A 34 1.46 -1.54 20.57
CA LYS A 34 0.05 -1.90 20.77
C LYS A 34 -0.79 -1.70 19.51
N ALA A 35 -0.62 -0.57 18.82
CA ALA A 35 -1.36 -0.29 17.59
C ALA A 35 -1.03 -1.31 16.47
N THR A 36 0.26 -1.68 16.32
CA THR A 36 0.67 -2.69 15.34
C THR A 36 0.13 -4.07 15.71
N TYR A 37 0.17 -4.46 16.98
CA TYR A 37 -0.41 -5.72 17.45
C TYR A 37 -1.92 -5.80 17.15
N GLU A 38 -2.69 -4.76 17.51
CA GLU A 38 -4.12 -4.72 17.23
C GLU A 38 -4.42 -4.73 15.73
N TYR A 39 -3.62 -4.03 14.93
CA TYR A 39 -3.74 -4.08 13.48
C TYR A 39 -3.56 -5.49 12.95
N MET A 40 -2.51 -6.21 13.36
CA MET A 40 -2.26 -7.59 12.96
C MET A 40 -3.40 -8.52 13.39
N ARG A 41 -3.86 -8.40 14.64
CA ARG A 41 -4.98 -9.21 15.18
C ARG A 41 -6.26 -9.00 14.37
N HIS A 42 -6.62 -7.74 14.08
CA HIS A 42 -7.80 -7.44 13.27
C HIS A 42 -7.64 -7.89 11.83
N SER A 43 -6.44 -7.80 11.26
CA SER A 43 -6.19 -8.29 9.89
C SER A 43 -6.36 -9.81 9.80
N ILE A 44 -5.87 -10.57 10.78
CA ILE A 44 -6.05 -12.02 10.83
C ILE A 44 -7.54 -12.38 10.94
N ASN A 45 -8.26 -11.76 11.86
CA ASN A 45 -9.70 -12.00 12.03
C ASN A 45 -10.48 -11.66 10.75
N PHE A 46 -10.15 -10.53 10.11
CA PHE A 46 -10.79 -10.15 8.86
C PHE A 46 -10.56 -11.19 7.74
N VAL A 47 -9.35 -11.72 7.62
CA VAL A 47 -9.04 -12.76 6.64
C VAL A 47 -9.79 -14.05 6.99
N ASP A 48 -9.83 -14.46 8.26
CA ASP A 48 -10.55 -15.64 8.71
C ASP A 48 -12.07 -15.54 8.40
N GLU A 49 -12.67 -14.40 8.67
CA GLU A 49 -14.10 -14.16 8.40
C GLU A 49 -14.42 -14.05 6.89
N ASN A 50 -13.44 -13.68 6.05
CA ASN A 50 -13.66 -13.37 4.64
C ASN A 50 -12.84 -14.23 3.66
N TYR A 51 -12.21 -15.33 4.13
CA TYR A 51 -11.26 -16.09 3.32
C TYR A 51 -11.86 -16.62 2.01
N MET A 52 -13.10 -17.11 2.02
CA MET A 52 -13.78 -17.59 0.81
C MET A 52 -13.95 -16.49 -0.22
N LYS A 53 -14.40 -15.31 0.20
CA LYS A 53 -14.58 -14.15 -0.67
C LYS A 53 -13.25 -13.64 -1.23
N ILE A 54 -12.20 -13.67 -0.41
CA ILE A 54 -10.84 -13.29 -0.84
C ILE A 54 -10.34 -14.28 -1.89
N ALA A 55 -10.48 -15.59 -1.64
CA ALA A 55 -10.08 -16.63 -2.57
C ALA A 55 -10.84 -16.52 -3.92
N GLU A 56 -12.18 -16.35 -3.86
CA GLU A 56 -13.00 -16.14 -5.05
C GLU A 56 -12.50 -14.96 -5.89
N LYS A 57 -12.29 -13.80 -5.26
CA LYS A 57 -11.80 -12.61 -5.96
C LYS A 57 -10.39 -12.76 -6.51
N THR A 58 -9.51 -13.45 -5.79
CA THR A 58 -8.17 -13.78 -6.28
C THR A 58 -8.24 -14.66 -7.54
N MET A 59 -9.09 -15.68 -7.53
CA MET A 59 -9.26 -16.56 -8.70
C MET A 59 -9.93 -15.84 -9.88
N GLU A 60 -10.93 -15.00 -9.62
CA GLU A 60 -11.57 -14.16 -10.65
C GLU A 60 -10.53 -13.29 -11.38
N GLU A 61 -9.61 -12.65 -10.65
CA GLU A 61 -8.55 -11.84 -11.25
C GLU A 61 -7.60 -12.66 -12.14
N PHE A 62 -7.23 -13.88 -11.75
CA PHE A 62 -6.43 -14.75 -12.62
C PHE A 62 -7.10 -15.06 -13.96
N THR A 63 -8.43 -15.15 -13.98
CA THR A 63 -9.18 -15.39 -15.22
C THR A 63 -9.29 -14.15 -16.12
N ASN A 64 -9.05 -12.97 -15.56
CA ASN A 64 -9.09 -11.70 -16.30
C ASN A 64 -7.84 -11.47 -17.16
N TYR A 65 -6.74 -12.18 -16.90
CA TYR A 65 -5.51 -12.10 -17.70
C TYR A 65 -5.65 -12.89 -19.00
N GLN A 66 -6.13 -12.21 -20.04
CA GLN A 66 -6.31 -12.84 -21.36
C GLN A 66 -5.49 -12.12 -22.42
N PRO A 67 -4.87 -12.88 -23.38
CA PRO A 67 -4.18 -12.29 -24.51
C PRO A 67 -5.06 -11.27 -25.26
N ASN A 68 -4.41 -10.23 -25.79
CA ASN A 68 -5.04 -9.16 -26.56
C ASN A 68 -5.99 -8.23 -25.79
N LYS A 69 -6.17 -8.42 -24.48
CA LYS A 69 -6.85 -7.45 -23.62
C LYS A 69 -5.91 -6.36 -23.14
N LYS A 70 -6.45 -5.17 -22.95
CA LYS A 70 -5.73 -4.07 -22.29
C LYS A 70 -5.65 -4.33 -20.80
N TYR A 71 -4.48 -4.08 -20.24
CA TYR A 71 -4.21 -4.21 -18.82
C TYR A 71 -3.47 -2.99 -18.29
N THR A 72 -3.94 -2.45 -17.16
CA THR A 72 -3.34 -1.27 -16.54
C THR A 72 -2.16 -1.69 -15.68
N ILE A 73 -0.95 -1.24 -16.04
CA ILE A 73 0.29 -1.54 -15.30
C ILE A 73 0.78 -0.39 -14.43
N ARG A 74 0.18 0.78 -14.56
CA ARG A 74 0.48 1.93 -13.70
C ARG A 74 -0.77 2.75 -13.45
N TRP A 75 -0.95 3.13 -12.20
CA TRP A 75 -2.06 3.94 -11.72
C TRP A 75 -1.56 5.27 -11.20
N LYS A 76 -2.35 6.31 -11.30
CA LYS A 76 -2.09 7.61 -10.68
C LYS A 76 -3.29 8.07 -9.86
N LEU A 77 -3.02 8.86 -8.84
CA LEU A 77 -4.07 9.47 -8.03
C LEU A 77 -5.00 10.33 -8.91
N ASP A 78 -6.30 10.15 -8.75
CA ASP A 78 -7.29 11.03 -9.38
C ASP A 78 -7.57 12.22 -8.45
N SER A 79 -6.79 13.28 -8.61
CA SER A 79 -6.91 14.50 -7.81
C SER A 79 -8.21 15.29 -8.04
N THR A 80 -9.06 14.86 -8.99
CA THR A 80 -10.37 15.48 -9.23
C THR A 80 -11.45 14.91 -8.33
N LYS A 81 -11.20 13.74 -7.72
CA LYS A 81 -12.15 13.05 -6.83
C LYS A 81 -11.59 13.02 -5.42
N TYR A 82 -12.40 13.40 -4.46
CA TYR A 82 -12.07 13.34 -3.04
C TYR A 82 -13.32 13.23 -2.18
N SER A 83 -13.18 12.68 -1.02
CA SER A 83 -14.13 12.76 0.08
C SER A 83 -13.60 13.70 1.16
N PHE A 84 -14.41 14.02 2.16
CA PHE A 84 -13.95 14.70 3.36
C PHE A 84 -13.90 13.71 4.51
N ILE A 85 -12.78 13.74 5.24
CA ILE A 85 -12.64 12.97 6.48
C ILE A 85 -12.37 13.93 7.65
N ASP A 86 -12.77 13.52 8.84
CA ASP A 86 -12.44 14.21 10.08
C ASP A 86 -11.06 13.75 10.55
N PHE A 87 -10.05 14.54 10.20
CA PHE A 87 -8.68 14.32 10.64
C PHE A 87 -8.50 14.75 12.10
N LYS A 88 -8.15 13.79 12.95
CA LYS A 88 -7.84 14.02 14.35
C LYS A 88 -6.34 14.18 14.54
N GLY A 89 -5.90 15.29 15.08
CA GLY A 89 -4.50 15.61 15.29
C GLY A 89 -4.26 16.36 16.60
N TYR A 90 -3.02 16.77 16.79
CA TYR A 90 -2.58 17.61 17.90
C TYR A 90 -1.83 18.81 17.36
N GLU A 91 -1.95 19.97 18.03
CA GLU A 91 -1.23 21.17 17.61
C GLU A 91 0.28 20.93 17.62
N ALA A 92 0.93 21.38 16.55
CA ALA A 92 2.38 21.31 16.41
C ALA A 92 3.05 22.50 17.09
N GLY A 93 4.14 22.23 17.79
CA GLY A 93 4.99 23.22 18.41
C GLY A 93 6.47 22.90 18.26
N LYS A 94 7.32 23.78 18.75
CA LYS A 94 8.76 23.54 18.85
C LYS A 94 9.20 23.61 20.29
N LYS A 95 10.04 22.68 20.72
CA LYS A 95 10.68 22.69 22.04
C LYS A 95 12.16 22.34 21.89
N PRO A 96 13.03 22.74 22.82
CA PRO A 96 14.44 22.34 22.79
C PRO A 96 14.60 20.83 22.85
N SER A 97 15.55 20.32 22.09
CA SER A 97 15.99 18.91 22.20
C SER A 97 16.81 18.74 23.46
N GLU A 98 16.55 17.70 24.22
CA GLU A 98 17.33 17.35 25.42
C GLU A 98 18.79 16.97 25.10
N ILE A 99 19.06 16.52 23.86
CA ILE A 99 20.38 16.08 23.41
C ILE A 99 21.16 17.26 22.80
N SER A 100 20.54 18.00 21.87
CA SER A 100 21.25 19.02 21.06
C SER A 100 20.94 20.45 21.44
N GLY A 101 19.98 20.70 22.31
CA GLY A 101 19.46 22.04 22.64
C GLY A 101 18.71 22.75 21.48
N LYS A 102 18.80 22.22 20.25
CA LYS A 102 18.16 22.82 19.09
C LYS A 102 16.63 22.63 19.11
N PRO A 103 15.85 23.57 18.51
CA PRO A 103 14.41 23.40 18.41
C PRO A 103 14.03 22.11 17.64
N ARG A 104 13.22 21.26 18.25
CA ARG A 104 12.63 20.07 17.60
C ARG A 104 11.12 20.18 17.55
N LEU A 105 10.53 19.60 16.53
CA LEU A 105 9.09 19.47 16.39
C LEU A 105 8.53 18.57 17.52
N PHE A 106 7.39 18.95 18.07
CA PHE A 106 6.55 18.09 18.91
C PHE A 106 5.07 18.38 18.67
N TYR A 107 4.21 17.42 19.00
CA TYR A 107 2.77 17.56 18.96
C TYR A 107 2.24 17.62 20.40
N ASP A 108 1.54 18.72 20.72
CA ASP A 108 1.01 18.97 22.06
C ASP A 108 -0.26 18.13 22.27
N ARG A 109 -0.14 17.04 23.02
CA ARG A 109 -1.25 16.13 23.32
C ARG A 109 -2.36 16.74 24.15
N ASN A 110 -2.10 17.87 24.81
CA ASN A 110 -3.11 18.62 25.55
C ASN A 110 -3.93 19.55 24.65
N LYS A 111 -3.57 19.63 23.37
CA LYS A 111 -4.24 20.45 22.37
C LYS A 111 -4.69 19.62 21.16
N PRO A 112 -5.67 18.70 21.38
CA PRO A 112 -6.23 17.94 20.26
C PRO A 112 -7.09 18.85 19.38
N PHE A 113 -7.12 18.53 18.09
CA PHE A 113 -8.05 19.16 17.16
C PHE A 113 -8.68 18.12 16.21
N THR A 114 -9.83 18.50 15.67
CA THR A 114 -10.46 17.78 14.55
C THR A 114 -10.66 18.75 13.40
N ARG A 115 -10.19 18.41 12.21
CA ARG A 115 -10.35 19.24 11.00
C ARG A 115 -10.86 18.41 9.85
N LYS A 116 -11.81 18.93 9.09
CA LYS A 116 -12.19 18.33 7.81
C LYS A 116 -11.09 18.56 6.79
N VAL A 117 -10.56 17.46 6.26
CA VAL A 117 -9.52 17.48 5.21
C VAL A 117 -9.99 16.70 4.00
N LYS A 118 -9.51 17.08 2.82
CA LYS A 118 -9.74 16.30 1.60
C LYS A 118 -8.98 15.00 1.68
N PHE A 119 -9.65 13.90 1.43
CA PHE A 119 -9.09 12.56 1.33
C PHE A 119 -9.19 12.05 -0.09
N PHE A 120 -8.06 11.80 -0.70
CA PHE A 120 -7.94 11.33 -2.08
C PHE A 120 -7.61 9.84 -2.06
N ASP A 121 -8.58 9.00 -2.38
CA ASP A 121 -8.47 7.54 -2.36
C ASP A 121 -8.81 6.88 -3.71
N THR A 122 -9.09 7.69 -4.71
CA THR A 122 -9.45 7.20 -6.04
C THR A 122 -8.25 7.26 -6.98
N TYR A 123 -8.03 6.17 -7.69
CA TYR A 123 -6.95 6.06 -8.68
C TYR A 123 -7.52 5.83 -10.07
N LYS A 124 -6.82 6.29 -11.09
CA LYS A 124 -7.14 6.07 -12.51
C LYS A 124 -5.95 5.50 -13.25
N ALA A 125 -6.21 4.77 -14.32
CA ALA A 125 -5.17 4.25 -15.20
C ALA A 125 -4.25 5.37 -15.69
N ASP A 126 -2.93 5.14 -15.62
CA ASP A 126 -1.90 6.03 -16.13
C ASP A 126 -1.16 5.40 -17.31
N LYS A 127 -0.90 4.11 -17.22
CA LYS A 127 -0.28 3.35 -18.32
C LYS A 127 -0.97 2.02 -18.49
N GLU A 128 -1.36 1.73 -19.73
CA GLU A 128 -1.94 0.48 -20.13
C GLU A 128 -1.03 -0.22 -21.15
N ILE A 129 -1.07 -1.53 -21.17
CA ILE A 129 -0.45 -2.38 -22.18
C ILE A 129 -1.50 -3.34 -22.73
N THR A 130 -1.28 -3.82 -23.94
CA THR A 130 -2.00 -4.98 -24.45
C THR A 130 -1.23 -6.24 -24.05
N ILE A 131 -1.90 -7.19 -23.42
CA ILE A 131 -1.30 -8.45 -23.00
C ILE A 131 -0.94 -9.23 -24.29
N PRO A 132 0.35 -9.55 -24.52
CA PRO A 132 0.73 -10.31 -25.71
C PRO A 132 0.37 -11.79 -25.56
N THR A 133 0.21 -12.48 -26.70
CA THR A 133 0.00 -13.94 -26.70
C THR A 133 1.24 -14.70 -26.24
N TYR A 134 2.44 -14.18 -26.57
CA TYR A 134 3.72 -14.79 -26.24
C TYR A 134 4.77 -13.72 -25.91
N TYR A 135 5.71 -14.07 -25.05
CA TYR A 135 6.96 -13.36 -24.84
C TYR A 135 8.11 -14.17 -25.45
N VAL A 136 8.90 -13.54 -26.30
CA VAL A 136 10.09 -14.16 -26.89
C VAL A 136 11.33 -13.57 -26.22
N ILE A 137 12.10 -14.41 -25.54
CA ILE A 137 13.30 -14.02 -24.81
C ILE A 137 14.51 -14.70 -25.41
N PRO A 138 15.55 -13.97 -25.85
CA PRO A 138 16.79 -14.56 -26.34
C PRO A 138 17.44 -15.46 -25.29
N LYS A 139 18.01 -16.59 -25.70
CA LYS A 139 18.71 -17.51 -24.80
C LYS A 139 19.90 -16.88 -24.08
N SER A 140 20.50 -15.84 -24.66
CA SER A 140 21.54 -15.02 -24.00
C SER A 140 21.13 -14.37 -22.72
N GLU A 141 19.82 -14.11 -22.52
CA GLU A 141 19.24 -13.47 -21.34
C GLU A 141 18.96 -14.47 -20.19
N GLY A 142 19.95 -15.30 -19.87
CA GLY A 142 19.79 -16.39 -18.89
C GLY A 142 19.28 -15.95 -17.52
N LYS A 143 19.72 -14.78 -17.03
CA LYS A 143 19.26 -14.24 -15.74
C LYS A 143 17.77 -13.88 -15.75
N ILE A 144 17.27 -13.34 -16.85
CA ILE A 144 15.84 -13.03 -17.03
C ILE A 144 15.04 -14.32 -17.04
N ILE A 145 15.48 -15.30 -17.83
CA ILE A 145 14.81 -16.60 -17.94
C ILE A 145 14.77 -17.31 -16.60
N GLU A 146 15.88 -17.31 -15.85
CA GLU A 146 15.93 -17.92 -14.51
C GLU A 146 14.97 -17.23 -13.53
N ASN A 147 14.90 -15.90 -13.57
CA ASN A 147 13.99 -15.14 -12.70
C ASN A 147 12.51 -15.42 -13.01
N LEU A 148 12.14 -15.49 -14.30
CA LEU A 148 10.79 -15.86 -14.71
C LEU A 148 10.42 -17.25 -14.22
N LYS A 149 11.29 -18.25 -14.42
CA LYS A 149 11.09 -19.61 -13.92
C LYS A 149 10.91 -19.68 -12.41
N ARG A 150 11.69 -18.90 -11.62
CA ARG A 150 11.53 -18.82 -10.16
C ARG A 150 10.17 -18.28 -9.75
N ASN A 151 9.57 -17.44 -10.57
CA ASN A 151 8.24 -16.87 -10.35
C ASN A 151 7.13 -17.66 -11.06
N GLN A 152 7.45 -18.86 -11.60
CA GLN A 152 6.51 -19.75 -12.28
C GLN A 152 5.85 -19.13 -13.54
N ILE A 153 6.61 -18.27 -14.23
CA ILE A 153 6.23 -17.62 -15.49
C ILE A 153 6.94 -18.28 -16.65
#